data_32fd393ff610aa990c916569ca0fd200
#
_entry.id   32fd393ff610aa990c916569ca0fd200
#
_cell.length_a   1.000
_cell.length_b   1.000
_cell.length_c   1.000
_cell.angle_alpha   90.00
_cell.angle_beta   90.00
_cell.angle_gamma   90.00
#
_symmetry.space_group_name_H-M   'P 1'
#
loop_
_entity.id
_entity.type
_entity.pdbx_description
1 polymer ?
#
loop_
_entity_poly.entity_id
_entity_poly.type
_entity_poly.pdbx_seq_one_letter_code
_entity_poly.pdbx_strand_id
1 'polypeptide(L)'
;MLWGGAARAAVAVIFPVGAVAQEVTPVVGVGLVAVGFRRAAVVILGAVGPPGDGEMRESLMAHGARWWRHRWMPEHAAERAVPPAMAEQLQARVNASETRHSGEIVLCVEAALPNRDLWRAGREAPLPAVIRERALSWFGKLRVWDTEHNNGVLIYLLLAERCVEIVADRGISRHVPDAHWQAAVQALGQHLQTGDFDTGLTQALQEVSALLVQHFPLQAGEANPNELCNRVVWA
;
A
#
# COMPACT_ATOMS: atom_id res chain seq x y z
N MET A 1 26.25 13.19 0.67
CA MET A 1 25.63 13.11 -0.66
C MET A 1 24.15 12.89 -0.47
N LEU A 2 23.34 13.82 -0.98
CA LEU A 2 21.94 13.98 -0.68
C LEU A 2 21.10 12.91 -1.42
N TRP A 3 20.46 12.04 -0.70
CA TRP A 3 19.45 11.11 -1.18
C TRP A 3 18.14 11.87 -1.43
N GLY A 4 17.97 12.38 -2.63
CA GLY A 4 16.80 13.14 -3.07
C GLY A 4 16.13 12.52 -4.29
N GLY A 5 15.76 11.24 -4.23
CA GLY A 5 14.94 10.59 -5.25
C GLY A 5 13.56 10.31 -4.66
N ALA A 6 12.60 11.19 -4.89
CA ALA A 6 11.23 11.02 -4.44
C ALA A 6 10.54 9.91 -5.23
N ALA A 7 10.31 8.76 -4.60
CA ALA A 7 9.27 7.84 -5.02
C ALA A 7 7.93 8.60 -4.97
N ARG A 8 7.21 8.66 -6.08
CA ARG A 8 5.91 9.31 -6.20
C ARG A 8 4.81 8.26 -6.21
N ALA A 9 3.65 8.70 -5.79
CA ALA A 9 2.36 8.03 -5.78
C ALA A 9 2.28 6.79 -4.90
N ALA A 10 1.62 6.94 -3.82
CA ALA A 10 1.00 5.85 -3.08
C ALA A 10 -0.22 6.38 -2.35
N VAL A 11 -1.16 5.50 -2.22
CA VAL A 11 -2.44 5.77 -1.59
C VAL A 11 -2.59 4.80 -0.45
N ALA A 12 -2.88 5.32 0.74
CA ALA A 12 -3.28 4.52 1.88
C ALA A 12 -4.81 4.53 1.99
N VAL A 13 -5.41 3.35 2.08
CA VAL A 13 -6.83 3.22 2.43
C VAL A 13 -6.92 2.48 3.76
N ILE A 14 -7.47 3.17 4.77
CA ILE A 14 -7.72 2.58 6.09
C ILE A 14 -9.22 2.31 6.18
N PHE A 15 -9.60 1.07 6.49
CA PHE A 15 -10.99 0.65 6.60
C PHE A 15 -11.46 0.70 8.06
N PRO A 16 -12.64 1.28 8.35
CA PRO A 16 -13.20 1.23 9.68
C PRO A 16 -13.66 -0.19 10.04
N VAL A 17 -13.46 -0.57 11.29
CA VAL A 17 -13.96 -1.82 11.84
C VAL A 17 -15.47 -1.69 12.05
N GLY A 18 -16.29 -2.41 11.30
CA GLY A 18 -17.70 -2.63 11.63
C GLY A 18 -18.75 -1.75 10.93
N ALA A 19 -18.48 -1.14 9.79
CA ALA A 19 -19.50 -0.41 9.04
C ALA A 19 -20.23 -1.32 8.05
N VAL A 20 -21.51 -1.56 8.31
CA VAL A 20 -22.51 -2.01 7.33
C VAL A 20 -22.66 -0.90 6.28
N ALA A 21 -22.75 -1.28 5.01
CA ALA A 21 -22.85 -0.38 3.89
C ALA A 21 -23.97 0.68 4.10
N GLN A 22 -23.57 1.94 4.22
CA GLN A 22 -24.46 3.09 4.04
C GLN A 22 -23.95 3.93 2.89
N GLU A 23 -24.87 4.36 2.04
CA GLU A 23 -24.62 5.20 0.88
C GLU A 23 -23.85 6.47 1.26
N VAL A 24 -22.76 6.74 0.57
CA VAL A 24 -21.91 7.91 0.80
C VAL A 24 -22.36 9.04 -0.12
N THR A 25 -23.02 10.04 0.46
CA THR A 25 -23.17 11.35 -0.18
C THR A 25 -21.86 12.15 -0.02
N PRO A 26 -21.39 12.86 -1.05
CA PRO A 26 -20.16 13.62 -0.95
C PRO A 26 -20.38 14.89 -0.11
N VAL A 27 -19.65 15.02 0.99
CA VAL A 27 -19.56 16.27 1.75
C VAL A 27 -18.35 17.06 1.27
N VAL A 28 -18.63 18.20 0.66
CA VAL A 28 -17.66 19.22 0.25
C VAL A 28 -17.24 20.03 1.47
N GLY A 29 -15.95 20.13 1.73
CA GLY A 29 -15.41 21.13 2.65
C GLY A 29 -14.21 20.68 3.45
N VAL A 30 -13.00 20.73 2.86
CA VAL A 30 -11.76 20.66 3.62
C VAL A 30 -10.87 21.83 3.24
N GLY A 31 -10.62 22.71 4.21
CA GLY A 31 -9.67 23.81 4.09
C GLY A 31 -8.23 23.32 3.90
N LEU A 32 -7.60 23.81 2.85
CA LEU A 32 -6.25 23.45 2.41
C LEU A 32 -5.24 24.45 3.01
N VAL A 33 -4.30 23.96 3.82
CA VAL A 33 -3.03 24.70 4.09
C VAL A 33 -1.96 24.11 3.21
N ALA A 34 -1.46 24.91 2.26
CA ALA A 34 -0.47 24.50 1.29
C ALA A 34 0.94 24.68 1.86
N VAL A 35 1.71 23.59 1.97
CA VAL A 35 3.16 23.61 2.02
C VAL A 35 3.65 22.71 0.89
N GLY A 36 4.55 23.25 0.07
CA GLY A 36 4.89 22.83 -1.27
C GLY A 36 5.58 21.47 -1.45
N PHE A 37 4.85 20.39 -1.23
CA PHE A 37 5.19 19.06 -1.74
C PHE A 37 3.97 18.54 -2.50
N ARG A 38 4.16 18.13 -3.76
CA ARG A 38 3.08 17.53 -4.56
C ARG A 38 2.59 16.27 -3.85
N ARG A 39 1.32 16.30 -3.46
CA ARG A 39 0.67 15.37 -2.52
C ARG A 39 0.29 14.06 -3.20
N ALA A 40 0.61 12.94 -2.53
CA ALA A 40 -0.23 11.74 -2.59
C ALA A 40 -1.49 11.99 -1.74
N ALA A 41 -2.67 11.69 -2.25
CA ALA A 41 -3.89 11.86 -1.49
C ALA A 41 -4.07 10.70 -0.53
N VAL A 42 -4.27 11.03 0.75
CA VAL A 42 -4.74 10.08 1.78
C VAL A 42 -6.24 10.23 1.85
N VAL A 43 -6.98 9.19 1.57
CA VAL A 43 -8.43 9.16 1.81
C VAL A 43 -8.66 8.59 3.20
N ILE A 44 -8.86 9.45 4.19
CA ILE A 44 -9.33 9.06 5.51
C ILE A 44 -10.85 9.18 5.48
N LEU A 45 -11.56 8.06 5.47
CA LEU A 45 -12.98 8.02 5.69
C LEU A 45 -13.26 7.98 7.21
N GLY A 46 -13.21 9.14 7.82
CA GLY A 46 -13.59 9.38 9.20
C GLY A 46 -13.75 10.87 9.45
N ALA A 47 -14.92 11.30 9.89
CA ALA A 47 -15.20 12.69 10.22
C ALA A 47 -14.28 13.15 11.37
N VAL A 48 -13.49 14.21 11.16
CA VAL A 48 -12.75 14.90 12.20
C VAL A 48 -13.48 16.22 12.47
N GLY A 49 -14.17 16.27 13.60
CA GLY A 49 -14.60 17.52 14.24
C GLY A 49 -13.49 18.09 15.13
N PRO A 50 -13.55 19.36 15.56
CA PRO A 50 -12.53 19.96 16.43
C PRO A 50 -12.50 19.28 17.82
N PRO A 51 -11.30 19.15 18.46
CA PRO A 51 -11.14 18.41 19.70
C PRO A 51 -11.85 19.06 20.89
N GLY A 52 -12.79 18.31 21.49
CA GLY A 52 -13.37 18.60 22.80
C GLY A 52 -12.82 17.69 23.88
N ASP A 53 -12.96 18.04 25.15
CA ASP A 53 -12.38 17.33 26.31
C ASP A 53 -12.78 15.82 26.42
N GLY A 54 -13.81 15.39 25.70
CA GLY A 54 -14.18 13.99 25.51
C GLY A 54 -13.22 13.21 24.59
N GLU A 55 -12.63 13.87 23.62
CA GLU A 55 -11.80 13.25 22.56
C GLU A 55 -10.45 12.76 23.07
N MET A 56 -9.92 13.33 24.15
CA MET A 56 -8.65 12.87 24.74
C MET A 56 -8.79 11.46 25.33
N ARG A 57 -9.94 11.11 25.89
CA ARG A 57 -10.24 9.76 26.40
C ARG A 57 -10.50 8.77 25.27
N GLU A 58 -11.23 9.16 24.23
CA GLU A 58 -11.45 8.34 23.02
C GLU A 58 -10.13 8.12 22.29
N SER A 59 -9.27 9.14 22.19
CA SER A 59 -7.93 9.00 21.60
C SER A 59 -7.05 8.01 22.37
N LEU A 60 -7.05 8.04 23.71
CA LEU A 60 -6.28 7.09 24.53
C LEU A 60 -6.82 5.65 24.41
N MET A 61 -8.13 5.47 24.40
CA MET A 61 -8.75 4.15 24.18
C MET A 61 -8.48 3.60 22.76
N ALA A 62 -8.54 4.47 21.75
CA ALA A 62 -8.23 4.09 20.38
C ALA A 62 -6.75 3.70 20.22
N HIS A 63 -5.83 4.42 20.86
CA HIS A 63 -4.41 4.06 20.91
C HIS A 63 -4.17 2.73 21.64
N GLY A 64 -4.85 2.51 22.77
CA GLY A 64 -4.78 1.26 23.52
C GLY A 64 -5.30 0.08 22.69
N ALA A 65 -6.48 0.20 22.07
CA ALA A 65 -7.06 -0.83 21.22
C ALA A 65 -6.19 -1.15 19.99
N ARG A 66 -5.57 -0.12 19.39
CA ARG A 66 -4.60 -0.30 18.30
C ARG A 66 -3.38 -1.07 18.78
N TRP A 67 -2.78 -0.65 19.88
CA TRP A 67 -1.61 -1.33 20.47
C TRP A 67 -1.90 -2.81 20.74
N TRP A 68 -3.07 -3.13 21.36
CA TRP A 68 -3.51 -4.49 21.58
C TRP A 68 -3.65 -5.29 20.27
N ARG A 69 -4.27 -4.72 19.25
CA ARG A 69 -4.43 -5.36 17.93
C ARG A 69 -3.10 -5.76 17.31
N HIS A 70 -2.12 -4.87 17.33
CA HIS A 70 -0.77 -5.15 16.82
C HIS A 70 -0.03 -6.17 17.68
N ARG A 71 -0.14 -6.04 19.00
CA ARG A 71 0.61 -6.91 19.94
C ARG A 71 0.08 -8.34 19.95
N TRP A 72 -1.22 -8.52 19.70
CA TRP A 72 -1.87 -9.84 19.68
C TRP A 72 -2.07 -10.37 18.25
N MET A 73 -1.51 -9.72 17.24
CA MET A 73 -1.50 -10.27 15.90
C MET A 73 -0.71 -11.59 15.91
N PRO A 74 -1.29 -12.69 15.44
CA PRO A 74 -0.59 -13.98 15.41
C PRO A 74 0.65 -13.92 14.52
N GLU A 75 1.72 -14.60 14.91
CA GLU A 75 2.99 -14.65 14.17
C GLU A 75 2.82 -15.05 12.69
N HIS A 76 1.87 -15.94 12.40
CA HIS A 76 1.59 -16.39 11.03
C HIS A 76 0.35 -15.72 10.42
N ALA A 77 -0.02 -14.51 10.85
CA ALA A 77 -1.21 -13.83 10.31
C ALA A 77 -1.02 -13.49 8.83
N ALA A 78 0.16 -13.07 8.42
CA ALA A 78 0.50 -12.77 7.03
C ALA A 78 0.39 -14.03 6.14
N GLU A 79 0.98 -15.15 6.58
CA GLU A 79 0.91 -16.44 5.88
C GLU A 79 -0.51 -17.00 5.81
N ARG A 80 -1.35 -16.72 6.83
CA ARG A 80 -2.77 -17.14 6.81
C ARG A 80 -3.61 -16.29 5.88
N ALA A 81 -3.31 -14.99 5.77
CA ALA A 81 -4.00 -14.08 4.85
C ALA A 81 -3.63 -14.38 3.40
N VAL A 82 -2.36 -14.67 3.15
CA VAL A 82 -1.84 -15.09 1.86
C VAL A 82 -1.09 -16.41 2.04
N PRO A 83 -1.78 -17.55 1.98
CA PRO A 83 -1.17 -18.87 2.16
C PRO A 83 -0.11 -19.16 1.07
N PRO A 84 0.87 -20.06 1.33
CA PRO A 84 1.92 -20.40 0.38
C PRO A 84 1.40 -20.79 -1.02
N ALA A 85 0.33 -21.57 -1.08
CA ALA A 85 -0.28 -21.94 -2.38
C ALA A 85 -0.81 -20.73 -3.17
N MET A 86 -1.43 -19.74 -2.49
CA MET A 86 -1.84 -18.49 -3.10
C MET A 86 -0.61 -17.65 -3.50
N ALA A 87 0.41 -17.58 -2.66
CA ALA A 87 1.64 -16.86 -2.96
C ALA A 87 2.35 -17.40 -4.21
N GLU A 88 2.39 -18.73 -4.38
CA GLU A 88 2.92 -19.38 -5.59
C GLU A 88 2.10 -19.01 -6.84
N GLN A 89 0.78 -18.96 -6.74
CA GLN A 89 -0.07 -18.53 -7.86
C GLN A 89 0.14 -17.05 -8.21
N LEU A 90 0.23 -16.17 -7.21
CA LEU A 90 0.51 -14.76 -7.41
C LEU A 90 1.90 -14.58 -8.05
N GLN A 91 2.91 -15.29 -7.57
CA GLN A 91 4.25 -15.30 -8.16
C GLN A 91 4.23 -15.75 -9.62
N ALA A 92 3.52 -16.83 -9.93
CA ALA A 92 3.39 -17.30 -11.31
C ALA A 92 2.73 -16.25 -12.22
N ARG A 93 1.75 -15.49 -11.69
CA ARG A 93 1.09 -14.38 -12.42
C ARG A 93 2.05 -13.21 -12.64
N VAL A 94 2.87 -12.86 -11.63
CA VAL A 94 3.92 -11.83 -11.77
C VAL A 94 4.91 -12.25 -12.85
N ASN A 95 5.47 -13.46 -12.77
CA ASN A 95 6.40 -13.98 -13.77
C ASN A 95 5.79 -13.96 -15.19
N ALA A 96 4.54 -14.35 -15.33
CA ALA A 96 3.84 -14.32 -16.63
C ALA A 96 3.61 -12.88 -17.13
N SER A 97 3.44 -11.91 -16.24
CA SER A 97 3.27 -10.51 -16.64
C SER A 97 4.58 -9.88 -17.13
N GLU A 98 5.70 -10.21 -16.50
CA GLU A 98 7.04 -9.71 -16.81
C GLU A 98 7.59 -10.17 -18.18
N THR A 99 6.95 -11.13 -18.81
CA THR A 99 7.22 -11.44 -20.23
C THR A 99 6.73 -10.38 -21.20
N ARG A 100 5.92 -9.43 -20.76
CA ARG A 100 5.27 -8.39 -21.57
C ARG A 100 5.76 -6.96 -21.27
N HIS A 101 6.44 -6.76 -20.13
CA HIS A 101 6.94 -5.45 -19.69
C HIS A 101 8.26 -5.62 -18.93
N SER A 102 9.06 -4.56 -18.91
CA SER A 102 10.34 -4.54 -18.18
C SER A 102 10.23 -4.11 -16.72
N GLY A 103 9.03 -3.84 -16.23
CA GLY A 103 8.84 -3.42 -14.83
C GLY A 103 8.73 -4.61 -13.88
N GLU A 104 9.09 -4.38 -12.62
CA GLU A 104 9.11 -5.38 -11.56
C GLU A 104 7.98 -5.13 -10.57
N ILE A 105 7.31 -6.21 -10.11
CA ILE A 105 6.20 -6.13 -9.16
C ILE A 105 6.53 -6.97 -7.92
N VAL A 106 6.52 -6.35 -6.75
CA VAL A 106 6.78 -7.01 -5.47
C VAL A 106 5.56 -6.91 -4.57
N LEU A 107 5.18 -8.04 -3.94
CA LEU A 107 4.14 -8.08 -2.91
C LEU A 107 4.79 -8.24 -1.53
N CYS A 108 4.38 -7.38 -0.59
CA CYS A 108 4.79 -7.48 0.80
C CYS A 108 3.55 -7.47 1.72
N VAL A 109 3.42 -8.49 2.54
CA VAL A 109 2.32 -8.64 3.51
C VAL A 109 2.91 -8.59 4.90
N GLU A 110 2.66 -7.51 5.63
CA GLU A 110 3.10 -7.31 6.99
C GLU A 110 1.94 -7.53 7.96
N ALA A 111 2.16 -8.35 8.98
CA ALA A 111 1.12 -8.65 9.95
C ALA A 111 0.82 -7.43 10.84
N ALA A 112 1.84 -6.81 11.40
CA ALA A 112 1.71 -5.70 12.35
C ALA A 112 2.90 -4.74 12.28
N LEU A 113 2.66 -3.47 12.61
CA LEU A 113 3.73 -2.49 12.74
C LEU A 113 4.65 -2.83 13.93
N PRO A 114 5.95 -2.58 13.81
CA PRO A 114 6.88 -2.61 14.93
C PRO A 114 6.47 -1.62 16.05
N ASN A 115 6.80 -1.96 17.28
CA ASN A 115 6.49 -1.12 18.44
C ASN A 115 6.95 0.34 18.27
N ARG A 116 8.11 0.56 17.66
CA ARG A 116 8.64 1.90 17.38
C ARG A 116 7.67 2.73 16.53
N ASP A 117 7.13 2.14 15.47
CA ASP A 117 6.24 2.82 14.54
C ASP A 117 4.86 3.05 15.17
N LEU A 118 4.40 2.10 16.01
CA LEU A 118 3.18 2.27 16.81
C LEU A 118 3.28 3.43 17.81
N TRP A 119 4.44 3.61 18.44
CA TRP A 119 4.67 4.72 19.36
C TRP A 119 4.72 6.08 18.67
N ARG A 120 5.21 6.12 17.44
CA ARG A 120 5.22 7.32 16.61
C ARG A 120 3.83 7.71 16.12
N ALA A 121 3.01 6.68 15.82
CA ALA A 121 1.68 6.88 15.27
C ALA A 121 0.75 7.61 16.27
N GLY A 122 0.29 8.79 15.89
CA GLY A 122 -0.59 9.64 16.70
C GLY A 122 0.12 10.54 17.71
N ARG A 123 1.44 10.38 17.90
CA ARG A 123 2.28 11.26 18.77
C ARG A 123 3.16 12.19 17.94
N GLU A 124 3.96 11.63 17.05
CA GLU A 124 4.90 12.36 16.21
C GLU A 124 4.37 12.57 14.79
N ALA A 125 3.58 11.63 14.29
CA ALA A 125 3.01 11.67 12.96
C ALA A 125 1.63 11.00 12.93
N PRO A 126 0.73 11.40 12.02
CA PRO A 126 -0.53 10.69 11.82
C PRO A 126 -0.27 9.27 11.30
N LEU A 127 -1.11 8.32 11.74
CA LEU A 127 -0.95 6.90 11.38
C LEU A 127 -0.77 6.65 9.87
N PRO A 128 -1.51 7.29 8.96
CA PRO A 128 -1.31 7.10 7.53
C PRO A 128 0.12 7.47 7.06
N ALA A 129 0.70 8.51 7.64
CA ALA A 129 2.09 8.90 7.33
C ALA A 129 3.08 7.85 7.82
N VAL A 130 2.87 7.28 9.01
CA VAL A 130 3.72 6.20 9.56
C VAL A 130 3.63 4.95 8.69
N ILE A 131 2.41 4.56 8.26
CA ILE A 131 2.21 3.41 7.37
C ILE A 131 2.90 3.66 6.02
N ARG A 132 2.77 4.86 5.48
CA ARG A 132 3.43 5.25 4.24
C ARG A 132 4.95 5.17 4.35
N GLU A 133 5.54 5.69 5.43
CA GLU A 133 6.98 5.58 5.69
C GLU A 133 7.41 4.11 5.84
N ARG A 134 6.54 3.27 6.43
CA ARG A 134 6.78 1.83 6.55
C ARG A 134 6.80 1.16 5.18
N ALA A 135 5.83 1.44 4.31
CA ALA A 135 5.81 0.94 2.93
C ALA A 135 7.05 1.39 2.15
N LEU A 136 7.47 2.66 2.28
CA LEU A 136 8.71 3.17 1.69
C LEU A 136 9.96 2.47 2.25
N SER A 137 9.97 2.13 3.54
CA SER A 137 11.07 1.37 4.15
C SER A 137 11.16 -0.03 3.53
N TRP A 138 10.02 -0.70 3.28
CA TRP A 138 9.99 -2.00 2.58
C TRP A 138 10.40 -1.87 1.12
N PHE A 139 9.94 -0.84 0.41
CA PHE A 139 10.36 -0.52 -0.95
C PHE A 139 11.90 -0.41 -1.05
N GLY A 140 12.52 0.27 -0.09
CA GLY A 140 13.98 0.38 0.02
C GLY A 140 14.66 -0.95 0.37
N LYS A 141 14.16 -1.68 1.38
CA LYS A 141 14.74 -2.96 1.85
C LYS A 141 14.69 -4.06 0.79
N LEU A 142 13.59 -4.12 0.05
CA LEU A 142 13.38 -5.10 -1.03
C LEU A 142 14.03 -4.64 -2.35
N ARG A 143 14.70 -3.47 -2.34
CA ARG A 143 15.39 -2.89 -3.49
C ARG A 143 14.49 -2.68 -4.71
N VAL A 144 13.18 -2.47 -4.50
CA VAL A 144 12.23 -2.29 -5.60
C VAL A 144 12.57 -1.08 -6.48
N TRP A 145 13.37 -0.16 -5.95
CA TRP A 145 13.93 0.99 -6.67
C TRP A 145 15.09 0.65 -7.61
N ASP A 146 15.69 -0.54 -7.47
CA ASP A 146 16.92 -0.94 -8.17
C ASP A 146 16.60 -1.66 -9.49
N THR A 147 15.81 -1.00 -10.32
CA THR A 147 15.45 -1.43 -11.67
C THR A 147 16.02 -0.47 -12.71
N GLU A 148 16.41 -0.98 -13.87
CA GLU A 148 17.07 -0.20 -14.92
C GLU A 148 16.25 1.03 -15.33
N HIS A 149 14.93 0.89 -15.43
CA HIS A 149 14.02 1.93 -15.90
C HIS A 149 13.29 2.67 -14.76
N ASN A 150 13.62 2.39 -13.49
CA ASN A 150 12.94 2.92 -12.30
C ASN A 150 11.42 2.66 -12.36
N ASN A 151 11.03 1.45 -12.73
CA ASN A 151 9.66 1.03 -12.96
C ASN A 151 9.20 -0.09 -12.02
N GLY A 152 9.88 -0.23 -10.88
CA GLY A 152 9.47 -1.13 -9.81
C GLY A 152 8.21 -0.65 -9.11
N VAL A 153 7.34 -1.58 -8.71
CA VAL A 153 6.10 -1.34 -7.99
C VAL A 153 6.00 -2.28 -6.79
N LEU A 154 5.81 -1.73 -5.60
CA LEU A 154 5.51 -2.48 -4.38
C LEU A 154 4.03 -2.39 -4.06
N ILE A 155 3.37 -3.54 -3.91
CA ILE A 155 2.05 -3.65 -3.29
C ILE A 155 2.26 -4.08 -1.84
N TYR A 156 1.97 -3.20 -0.90
CA TYR A 156 2.19 -3.42 0.53
C TYR A 156 0.87 -3.53 1.27
N LEU A 157 0.70 -4.60 2.04
CA LEU A 157 -0.47 -4.84 2.89
C LEU A 157 -0.04 -4.82 4.37
N LEU A 158 -0.76 -4.07 5.19
CA LEU A 158 -0.63 -4.08 6.64
C LEU A 158 -1.92 -4.62 7.27
N LEU A 159 -1.89 -5.87 7.72
CA LEU A 159 -3.09 -6.59 8.15
C LEU A 159 -3.72 -6.00 9.41
N ALA A 160 -2.92 -5.65 10.42
CA ALA A 160 -3.40 -5.09 11.68
C ALA A 160 -4.20 -3.80 11.50
N GLU A 161 -3.86 -2.98 10.51
CA GLU A 161 -4.57 -1.74 10.20
C GLU A 161 -5.51 -1.89 9.00
N ARG A 162 -5.58 -3.08 8.38
CA ARG A 162 -6.34 -3.32 7.15
C ARG A 162 -6.04 -2.26 6.10
N CYS A 163 -4.77 -1.99 5.92
CA CYS A 163 -4.27 -0.93 5.06
C CYS A 163 -3.54 -1.50 3.86
N VAL A 164 -3.71 -0.84 2.73
CA VAL A 164 -2.99 -1.12 1.48
C VAL A 164 -2.25 0.13 1.06
N GLU A 165 -1.00 -0.05 0.64
CA GLU A 165 -0.20 0.98 0.00
C GLU A 165 0.36 0.44 -1.33
N ILE A 166 0.28 1.22 -2.39
CA ILE A 166 1.03 0.96 -3.61
C ILE A 166 2.14 2.02 -3.71
N VAL A 167 3.38 1.55 -3.79
CA VAL A 167 4.57 2.39 -3.96
C VAL A 167 5.14 2.14 -5.34
N ALA A 168 5.01 3.11 -6.21
CA ALA A 168 5.55 3.07 -7.57
C ALA A 168 6.82 3.92 -7.67
N ASP A 169 7.85 3.40 -8.34
CA ASP A 169 9.07 4.14 -8.57
C ASP A 169 8.85 5.31 -9.56
N ARG A 170 9.81 6.22 -9.59
CA ARG A 170 9.75 7.49 -10.34
C ARG A 170 9.54 7.31 -11.84
N GLY A 171 10.04 6.22 -12.44
CA GLY A 171 9.87 5.94 -13.86
C GLY A 171 8.40 5.78 -14.20
N ILE A 172 7.71 4.82 -13.56
CA ILE A 172 6.29 4.55 -13.81
C ILE A 172 5.40 5.67 -13.26
N SER A 173 5.70 6.24 -12.08
CA SER A 173 4.85 7.25 -11.45
C SER A 173 4.78 8.59 -12.20
N ARG A 174 5.69 8.85 -13.16
CA ARG A 174 5.61 10.02 -14.03
C ARG A 174 4.55 9.90 -15.11
N HIS A 175 4.25 8.67 -15.51
CA HIS A 175 3.33 8.35 -16.60
C HIS A 175 1.92 8.08 -16.12
N VAL A 176 1.76 7.61 -14.88
CA VAL A 176 0.47 7.21 -14.31
C VAL A 176 -0.03 8.28 -13.35
N PRO A 177 -1.21 8.88 -13.59
CA PRO A 177 -1.83 9.83 -12.67
C PRO A 177 -2.14 9.20 -11.31
N ASP A 178 -2.05 9.99 -10.24
CA ASP A 178 -2.32 9.54 -8.87
C ASP A 178 -3.72 8.91 -8.71
N ALA A 179 -4.71 9.39 -9.48
CA ALA A 179 -6.07 8.86 -9.45
C ALA A 179 -6.16 7.37 -9.85
N HIS A 180 -5.29 6.88 -10.75
CA HIS A 180 -5.25 5.46 -11.13
C HIS A 180 -4.76 4.60 -9.96
N TRP A 181 -3.69 5.04 -9.28
CA TRP A 181 -3.19 4.36 -8.10
C TRP A 181 -4.22 4.33 -6.98
N GLN A 182 -4.96 5.44 -6.80
CA GLN A 182 -6.07 5.52 -5.83
C GLN A 182 -7.17 4.52 -6.14
N ALA A 183 -7.58 4.43 -7.41
CA ALA A 183 -8.61 3.48 -7.83
C ALA A 183 -8.17 2.04 -7.60
N ALA A 184 -6.93 1.68 -7.95
CA ALA A 184 -6.37 0.34 -7.73
C ALA A 184 -6.34 -0.04 -6.24
N VAL A 185 -5.87 0.87 -5.37
CA VAL A 185 -5.86 0.66 -3.93
C VAL A 185 -7.28 0.53 -3.37
N GLN A 186 -8.22 1.33 -3.85
CA GLN A 186 -9.61 1.29 -3.40
C GLN A 186 -10.28 -0.03 -3.81
N ALA A 187 -10.08 -0.48 -5.05
CA ALA A 187 -10.62 -1.75 -5.54
C ALA A 187 -10.04 -2.93 -4.74
N LEU A 188 -8.72 -3.00 -4.57
CA LEU A 188 -8.07 -4.00 -3.74
C LEU A 188 -8.63 -3.98 -2.32
N GLY A 189 -8.76 -2.81 -1.73
CA GLY A 189 -9.28 -2.64 -0.39
C GLY A 189 -10.70 -3.17 -0.21
N GLN A 190 -11.58 -3.04 -1.18
CA GLN A 190 -12.95 -3.59 -1.15
C GLN A 190 -12.94 -5.12 -1.06
N HIS A 191 -12.10 -5.79 -1.84
CA HIS A 191 -11.93 -7.24 -1.77
C HIS A 191 -11.36 -7.70 -0.42
N LEU A 192 -10.37 -6.99 0.11
CA LEU A 192 -9.78 -7.34 1.41
C LEU A 192 -10.77 -7.17 2.58
N GLN A 193 -11.74 -6.26 2.48
CA GLN A 193 -12.80 -6.11 3.50
C GLN A 193 -13.68 -7.36 3.61
N THR A 194 -13.95 -8.01 2.49
CA THR A 194 -14.75 -9.24 2.43
C THR A 194 -13.91 -10.49 2.69
N GLY A 195 -12.60 -10.34 2.90
CA GLY A 195 -11.66 -11.47 3.09
C GLY A 195 -11.23 -12.15 1.79
N ASP A 196 -11.60 -11.60 0.63
CA ASP A 196 -11.27 -12.14 -0.68
C ASP A 196 -9.90 -11.63 -1.15
N PHE A 197 -8.85 -12.15 -0.51
CA PHE A 197 -7.46 -11.77 -0.80
C PHE A 197 -7.01 -12.20 -2.21
N ASP A 198 -7.43 -13.39 -2.66
CA ASP A 198 -7.00 -13.92 -3.96
C ASP A 198 -7.50 -13.06 -5.12
N THR A 199 -8.81 -12.80 -5.18
CA THR A 199 -9.39 -11.96 -6.22
C THR A 199 -8.81 -10.54 -6.17
N GLY A 200 -8.74 -9.95 -4.96
CA GLY A 200 -8.25 -8.58 -4.81
C GLY A 200 -6.80 -8.41 -5.24
N LEU A 201 -5.91 -9.30 -4.80
CA LEU A 201 -4.49 -9.25 -5.18
C LEU A 201 -4.28 -9.57 -6.66
N THR A 202 -5.05 -10.53 -7.20
CA THR A 202 -5.01 -10.86 -8.63
C THR A 202 -5.38 -9.66 -9.48
N GLN A 203 -6.48 -8.97 -9.14
CA GLN A 203 -6.93 -7.79 -9.85
C GLN A 203 -5.89 -6.65 -9.75
N ALA A 204 -5.37 -6.38 -8.56
CA ALA A 204 -4.34 -5.36 -8.37
C ALA A 204 -3.09 -5.64 -9.22
N LEU A 205 -2.63 -6.91 -9.27
CA LEU A 205 -1.53 -7.32 -10.13
C LEU A 205 -1.84 -7.09 -11.61
N GLN A 206 -3.06 -7.42 -12.06
CA GLN A 206 -3.47 -7.21 -13.44
C GLN A 206 -3.49 -5.73 -13.82
N GLU A 207 -4.00 -4.86 -12.94
CA GLU A 207 -4.04 -3.42 -13.15
C GLU A 207 -2.62 -2.83 -13.22
N VAL A 208 -1.76 -3.19 -12.28
CA VAL A 208 -0.35 -2.74 -12.27
C VAL A 208 0.38 -3.25 -13.52
N SER A 209 0.19 -4.53 -13.88
CA SER A 209 0.79 -5.11 -15.08
C SER A 209 0.31 -4.40 -16.35
N ALA A 210 -0.98 -4.05 -16.44
CA ALA A 210 -1.52 -3.33 -17.61
C ALA A 210 -0.85 -1.94 -17.76
N LEU A 211 -0.64 -1.22 -16.66
CA LEU A 211 0.08 0.06 -16.66
C LEU A 211 1.54 -0.11 -17.08
N LEU A 212 2.20 -1.17 -16.60
CA LEU A 212 3.59 -1.46 -16.99
C LEU A 212 3.68 -1.84 -18.48
N VAL A 213 2.78 -2.66 -18.99
CA VAL A 213 2.71 -2.99 -20.44
C VAL A 213 2.48 -1.73 -21.28
N GLN A 214 1.66 -0.81 -20.81
CA GLN A 214 1.36 0.42 -21.53
C GLN A 214 2.57 1.36 -21.63
N HIS A 215 3.38 1.46 -20.58
CA HIS A 215 4.44 2.46 -20.47
C HIS A 215 5.86 1.88 -20.61
N PHE A 216 6.03 0.59 -20.37
CA PHE A 216 7.30 -0.13 -20.42
C PHE A 216 7.17 -1.49 -21.14
N PRO A 217 6.58 -1.51 -22.36
CA PRO A 217 6.41 -2.76 -23.09
C PRO A 217 7.76 -3.35 -23.49
N LEU A 218 7.92 -4.67 -23.40
CA LEU A 218 9.04 -5.39 -24.01
C LEU A 218 8.81 -5.53 -25.51
N GLN A 219 9.86 -5.36 -26.27
CA GLN A 219 9.83 -5.63 -27.70
C GLN A 219 10.04 -7.11 -27.98
N ALA A 220 9.53 -7.56 -29.11
CA ALA A 220 9.68 -8.96 -29.52
C ALA A 220 11.17 -9.34 -29.62
N GLY A 221 11.60 -10.31 -28.83
CA GLY A 221 13.00 -10.79 -28.78
C GLY A 221 13.88 -10.06 -27.75
N GLU A 222 13.35 -9.10 -27.02
CA GLU A 222 14.04 -8.46 -25.91
C GLU A 222 14.01 -9.37 -24.67
N ALA A 223 15.17 -9.64 -24.10
CA ALA A 223 15.27 -10.41 -22.88
C ALA A 223 15.03 -9.45 -21.69
N ASN A 224 14.07 -9.78 -20.84
CA ASN A 224 13.89 -9.11 -19.55
C ASN A 224 14.65 -9.91 -18.49
N PRO A 225 15.83 -9.47 -18.04
CA PRO A 225 16.45 -10.10 -16.89
C PRO A 225 15.58 -9.83 -15.67
N ASN A 226 15.17 -10.88 -14.96
CA ASN A 226 14.46 -10.72 -13.69
C ASN A 226 15.41 -10.06 -12.67
N GLU A 227 15.19 -8.79 -12.38
CA GLU A 227 16.07 -7.98 -11.53
C GLU A 227 15.75 -8.17 -10.05
N LEU A 228 14.51 -8.57 -9.72
CA LEU A 228 14.03 -8.73 -8.35
C LEU A 228 13.46 -10.13 -8.10
N CYS A 229 13.33 -10.48 -6.83
CA CYS A 229 12.71 -11.73 -6.45
C CYS A 229 11.18 -11.57 -6.42
N ASN A 230 10.48 -12.26 -7.34
CA ASN A 230 9.02 -12.21 -7.51
C ASN A 230 8.23 -12.91 -6.38
N ARG A 231 8.89 -13.31 -5.30
CA ARG A 231 8.23 -13.99 -4.18
C ARG A 231 7.44 -13.00 -3.34
N VAL A 232 6.27 -13.45 -2.87
CA VAL A 232 5.54 -12.73 -1.80
C VAL A 232 6.41 -12.70 -0.55
N VAL A 233 6.57 -11.52 0.04
CA VAL A 233 7.32 -11.30 1.27
C VAL A 233 6.33 -11.24 2.45
N TRP A 234 6.50 -12.12 3.42
CA TRP A 234 5.80 -12.08 4.70
C TRP A 234 6.68 -11.41 5.75
N ALA A 235 6.13 -10.44 6.51
CA ALA A 235 6.86 -9.60 7.45
C ALA A 235 6.12 -9.40 8.79
#